data_cebc795be4fd76ca1f0fe7738b9e91f4
#
_entry.id   cebc795be4fd76ca1f0fe7738b9e91f4
#
_cell.length_a   1.000
_cell.length_b   1.000
_cell.length_c   1.000
_cell.angle_alpha   90.00
_cell.angle_beta   90.00
_cell.angle_gamma   90.00
#
_symmetry.space_group_name_H-M   'P 1'
#
loop_
_entity.id
_entity.type
_entity.pdbx_description
1 polymer ?
#
loop_
_entity_poly.entity_id
_entity_poly.type
_entity_poly.pdbx_seq_one_letter_code
_entity_poly.pdbx_strand_id
1 'polypeptide(L)'
;EINNFYTRTVYEKGAEVVRMYHTLLGAEGFRKGMDLYWERHDGQAVTCDDFVSAMEDANGADLTQFKRWYSQSGTPRLKASMDYDADAQTATLHFEQSCPPTPGQETKEAYVIPVKMGLLGADGSDMAVSLEAGGEALSERVVEVREMKQSVTFHGVSEKPVPSLLRGFSSPVILDYGYQDEELAFLLANDSDSFSRWEAGQTLCI
;
A
#
# COMPACT_ATOMS: atom_id res chain seq x y z
N GLU A 1 -18.61 8.69 26.16
CA GLU A 1 -18.68 10.17 26.10
C GLU A 1 -18.31 10.63 24.69
N ILE A 2 -18.86 11.75 24.20
CA ILE A 2 -18.71 12.24 22.82
C ILE A 2 -17.23 12.44 22.43
N ASN A 3 -16.37 12.85 23.36
CA ASN A 3 -14.94 13.08 23.10
C ASN A 3 -14.18 11.79 22.68
N ASN A 4 -14.72 10.60 22.94
CA ASN A 4 -14.09 9.34 22.55
C ASN A 4 -14.16 9.08 21.05
N PHE A 5 -15.00 9.79 20.31
CA PHE A 5 -15.07 9.71 18.85
C PHE A 5 -13.97 10.54 18.14
N TYR A 6 -13.36 11.50 18.85
CA TYR A 6 -12.32 12.38 18.30
C TYR A 6 -10.92 11.84 18.62
N THR A 7 -10.62 10.63 18.16
CA THR A 7 -9.34 9.95 18.39
C THR A 7 -8.50 9.91 17.13
N ARG A 8 -7.19 9.72 17.27
CA ARG A 8 -6.29 9.47 16.15
C ARG A 8 -6.72 8.26 15.32
N THR A 9 -7.30 7.25 15.98
CA THR A 9 -7.83 6.06 15.28
C THR A 9 -8.93 6.42 14.31
N VAL A 10 -9.88 7.29 14.71
CA VAL A 10 -11.01 7.66 13.85
C VAL A 10 -10.56 8.65 12.77
N TYR A 11 -9.83 9.70 13.13
CA TYR A 11 -9.49 10.78 12.20
C TYR A 11 -8.27 10.47 11.34
N GLU A 12 -7.18 10.00 11.94
CA GLU A 12 -5.94 9.79 11.19
C GLU A 12 -5.91 8.41 10.52
N LYS A 13 -6.02 7.32 11.29
CA LYS A 13 -6.02 5.98 10.69
C LYS A 13 -7.27 5.75 9.82
N GLY A 14 -8.43 6.27 10.23
CA GLY A 14 -9.66 6.18 9.43
C GLY A 14 -9.52 6.87 8.08
N ALA A 15 -8.91 8.05 8.02
CA ALA A 15 -8.63 8.75 6.76
C ALA A 15 -7.67 7.95 5.87
N GLU A 16 -6.64 7.31 6.43
CA GLU A 16 -5.72 6.47 5.67
C GLU A 16 -6.40 5.19 5.15
N VAL A 17 -7.33 4.61 5.92
CA VAL A 17 -8.16 3.49 5.44
C VAL A 17 -9.04 3.92 4.27
N VAL A 18 -9.66 5.12 4.34
CA VAL A 18 -10.43 5.67 3.21
C VAL A 18 -9.51 5.93 2.01
N ARG A 19 -8.30 6.44 2.22
CA ARG A 19 -7.34 6.66 1.13
C ARG A 19 -6.90 5.37 0.44
N MET A 20 -6.82 4.26 1.16
CA MET A 20 -6.53 2.95 0.54
C MET A 20 -7.60 2.53 -0.48
N TYR A 21 -8.88 2.88 -0.30
CA TYR A 21 -9.88 2.65 -1.36
C TYR A 21 -9.53 3.42 -2.64
N HIS A 22 -9.11 4.68 -2.49
CA HIS A 22 -8.68 5.46 -3.65
C HIS A 22 -7.47 4.82 -4.35
N THR A 23 -6.54 4.26 -3.59
CA THR A 23 -5.36 3.56 -4.14
C THR A 23 -5.75 2.27 -4.86
N LEU A 24 -6.67 1.48 -4.29
CA LEU A 24 -7.11 0.20 -4.84
C LEU A 24 -8.03 0.35 -6.06
N LEU A 25 -8.99 1.27 -5.97
CA LEU A 25 -10.03 1.45 -6.99
C LEU A 25 -9.66 2.48 -8.06
N GLY A 26 -8.59 3.25 -7.83
CA GLY A 26 -8.24 4.41 -8.64
C GLY A 26 -9.21 5.58 -8.43
N ALA A 27 -8.86 6.76 -8.98
CA ALA A 27 -9.63 7.97 -8.80
C ALA A 27 -11.07 7.86 -9.32
N GLU A 28 -11.26 7.25 -10.49
CA GLU A 28 -12.59 7.07 -11.09
C GLU A 28 -13.45 6.08 -10.30
N GLY A 29 -12.87 4.93 -9.89
CA GLY A 29 -13.56 3.92 -9.10
C GLY A 29 -13.97 4.46 -7.73
N PHE A 30 -13.07 5.16 -7.06
CA PHE A 30 -13.37 5.83 -5.81
C PHE A 30 -14.50 6.87 -5.96
N ARG A 31 -14.46 7.67 -7.03
CA ARG A 31 -15.53 8.66 -7.32
C ARG A 31 -16.87 7.99 -7.52
N LYS A 32 -16.95 6.90 -8.31
CA LYS A 32 -18.18 6.13 -8.51
C LYS A 32 -18.72 5.58 -7.18
N GLY A 33 -17.85 5.04 -6.34
CA GLY A 33 -18.24 4.57 -5.01
C GLY A 33 -18.79 5.67 -4.12
N MET A 34 -18.16 6.85 -4.13
CA MET A 34 -18.64 8.03 -3.40
C MET A 34 -20.00 8.51 -3.88
N ASP A 35 -20.22 8.58 -5.20
CA ASP A 35 -21.50 8.99 -5.75
C ASP A 35 -22.63 8.04 -5.33
N LEU A 36 -22.37 6.72 -5.42
CA LEU A 36 -23.32 5.70 -4.98
C LEU A 36 -23.59 5.75 -3.47
N TYR A 37 -22.54 6.02 -2.67
CA TYR A 37 -22.68 6.19 -1.23
C TYR A 37 -23.58 7.37 -0.88
N TRP A 38 -23.41 8.54 -1.53
CA TRP A 38 -24.28 9.69 -1.35
C TRP A 38 -25.72 9.43 -1.82
N GLU A 39 -25.88 8.79 -2.99
CA GLU A 39 -27.21 8.45 -3.51
C GLU A 39 -28.01 7.57 -2.53
N ARG A 40 -27.33 6.61 -1.87
CA ARG A 40 -27.98 5.66 -0.97
C ARG A 40 -28.23 6.22 0.43
N HIS A 41 -27.32 7.06 0.91
CA HIS A 41 -27.20 7.31 2.35
C HIS A 41 -27.17 8.78 2.75
N ASP A 42 -27.42 9.73 1.83
CA ASP A 42 -27.48 11.14 2.19
C ASP A 42 -28.51 11.40 3.29
N GLY A 43 -28.10 12.13 4.32
CA GLY A 43 -28.93 12.44 5.48
C GLY A 43 -29.21 11.26 6.44
N GLN A 44 -28.56 10.10 6.25
CA GLN A 44 -28.73 8.92 7.11
C GLN A 44 -27.53 8.73 8.06
N ALA A 45 -27.76 8.07 9.19
CA ALA A 45 -26.71 7.56 10.06
C ALA A 45 -26.39 6.12 9.64
N VAL A 46 -25.19 5.89 9.12
CA VAL A 46 -24.77 4.62 8.52
C VAL A 46 -23.50 4.08 9.14
N THR A 47 -23.14 2.85 8.78
CA THR A 47 -21.95 2.14 9.27
C THR A 47 -20.82 2.15 8.24
N CYS A 48 -19.62 1.69 8.66
CA CYS A 48 -18.52 1.45 7.73
C CYS A 48 -18.88 0.38 6.69
N ASP A 49 -19.71 -0.61 7.04
CA ASP A 49 -20.15 -1.64 6.09
C ASP A 49 -20.98 -1.06 4.94
N ASP A 50 -21.83 -0.06 5.21
CA ASP A 50 -22.61 0.64 4.18
C ASP A 50 -21.69 1.37 3.19
N PHE A 51 -20.61 1.99 3.72
CA PHE A 51 -19.60 2.63 2.88
C PHE A 51 -18.85 1.62 2.02
N VAL A 52 -18.38 0.51 2.62
CA VAL A 52 -17.70 -0.56 1.87
C VAL A 52 -18.59 -1.13 0.78
N SER A 53 -19.88 -1.40 1.10
CA SER A 53 -20.83 -1.94 0.12
C SER A 53 -21.05 -1.01 -1.06
N ALA A 54 -21.09 0.30 -0.83
CA ALA A 54 -21.17 1.27 -1.93
C ALA A 54 -19.92 1.24 -2.83
N MET A 55 -18.72 1.09 -2.24
CA MET A 55 -17.47 0.95 -2.99
C MET A 55 -17.43 -0.36 -3.79
N GLU A 56 -17.86 -1.48 -3.19
CA GLU A 56 -17.96 -2.79 -3.84
C GLU A 56 -18.92 -2.76 -5.03
N ASP A 57 -20.15 -2.31 -4.80
CA ASP A 57 -21.20 -2.35 -5.80
C ASP A 57 -20.93 -1.44 -7.00
N ALA A 58 -20.39 -0.23 -6.74
CA ALA A 58 -20.08 0.73 -7.79
C ALA A 58 -18.96 0.26 -8.73
N ASN A 59 -18.07 -0.64 -8.24
CA ASN A 59 -16.89 -1.07 -8.96
C ASN A 59 -16.89 -2.57 -9.33
N GLY A 60 -17.85 -3.36 -8.84
CA GLY A 60 -17.83 -4.82 -8.97
C GLY A 60 -16.61 -5.43 -8.27
N ALA A 61 -16.14 -4.83 -7.19
CA ALA A 61 -14.94 -5.24 -6.45
C ALA A 61 -15.31 -6.06 -5.23
N ASP A 62 -14.46 -7.05 -4.87
CA ASP A 62 -14.57 -7.79 -3.61
C ASP A 62 -13.62 -7.17 -2.57
N LEU A 63 -14.19 -6.47 -1.60
CA LEU A 63 -13.48 -5.84 -0.50
C LEU A 63 -13.67 -6.61 0.83
N THR A 64 -14.17 -7.83 0.80
CA THR A 64 -14.44 -8.65 1.99
C THR A 64 -13.19 -8.77 2.89
N GLN A 65 -12.03 -9.11 2.31
CA GLN A 65 -10.78 -9.18 3.07
C GLN A 65 -10.33 -7.81 3.57
N PHE A 66 -10.59 -6.74 2.81
CA PHE A 66 -10.24 -5.38 3.20
C PHE A 66 -10.96 -4.93 4.48
N LYS A 67 -12.15 -5.45 4.78
CA LYS A 67 -12.89 -5.17 6.02
C LYS A 67 -12.12 -5.49 7.30
N ARG A 68 -11.03 -6.28 7.21
CA ARG A 68 -10.13 -6.53 8.34
C ARG A 68 -9.49 -5.26 8.90
N TRP A 69 -9.35 -4.20 8.11
CA TRP A 69 -8.91 -2.89 8.59
C TRP A 69 -9.85 -2.26 9.61
N TYR A 70 -11.15 -2.63 9.59
CA TYR A 70 -12.14 -2.20 10.56
C TYR A 70 -12.29 -3.16 11.74
N SER A 71 -12.05 -4.45 11.53
CA SER A 71 -12.33 -5.49 12.53
C SER A 71 -11.10 -5.91 13.34
N GLN A 72 -9.88 -5.74 12.82
CA GLN A 72 -8.64 -6.08 13.52
C GLN A 72 -7.93 -4.83 14.04
N SER A 73 -7.64 -4.80 15.36
CA SER A 73 -6.88 -3.73 15.99
C SER A 73 -5.37 -3.90 15.80
N GLY A 74 -4.62 -2.85 16.03
CA GLY A 74 -3.16 -2.82 15.90
C GLY A 74 -2.68 -2.21 14.58
N THR A 75 -1.36 -2.09 14.44
CA THR A 75 -0.71 -1.60 13.23
C THR A 75 0.06 -2.74 12.58
N PRO A 76 -0.27 -3.12 11.32
CA PRO A 76 0.45 -4.15 10.61
C PRO A 76 1.90 -3.76 10.36
N ARG A 77 2.77 -4.75 10.34
CA ARG A 77 4.16 -4.66 9.90
C ARG A 77 4.28 -5.35 8.55
N LEU A 78 4.97 -4.72 7.63
CA LEU A 78 5.27 -5.26 6.31
C LEU A 78 6.79 -5.36 6.16
N LYS A 79 7.31 -6.58 6.29
CA LYS A 79 8.70 -6.87 5.93
C LYS A 79 8.78 -7.10 4.44
N ALA A 80 9.78 -6.49 3.80
CA ALA A 80 10.03 -6.68 2.38
C ALA A 80 11.51 -6.93 2.12
N SER A 81 11.80 -7.69 1.06
CA SER A 81 13.14 -7.91 0.54
C SER A 81 13.08 -8.10 -0.97
N MET A 82 14.21 -7.93 -1.66
CA MET A 82 14.26 -8.04 -3.11
C MET A 82 15.43 -8.91 -3.55
N ASP A 83 15.14 -9.85 -4.46
CA ASP A 83 16.13 -10.58 -5.23
C ASP A 83 16.17 -10.02 -6.66
N TYR A 84 17.37 -9.85 -7.21
CA TYR A 84 17.59 -9.40 -8.57
C TYR A 84 18.38 -10.45 -9.36
N ASP A 85 17.85 -10.84 -10.51
CA ASP A 85 18.51 -11.75 -11.47
C ASP A 85 18.85 -10.97 -12.74
N ALA A 86 20.13 -10.70 -12.93
CA ALA A 86 20.64 -9.95 -14.07
C ALA A 86 20.51 -10.72 -15.40
N ASP A 87 20.63 -12.05 -15.37
CA ASP A 87 20.55 -12.88 -16.57
C ASP A 87 19.09 -12.97 -17.06
N ALA A 88 18.15 -13.13 -16.14
CA ALA A 88 16.74 -13.15 -16.43
C ALA A 88 16.13 -11.73 -16.57
N GLN A 89 16.85 -10.69 -16.21
CA GLN A 89 16.36 -9.31 -16.11
C GLN A 89 15.07 -9.20 -15.29
N THR A 90 15.08 -9.84 -14.11
CA THR A 90 13.94 -9.84 -13.19
C THR A 90 14.32 -9.33 -11.81
N ALA A 91 13.37 -8.68 -11.15
CA ALA A 91 13.45 -8.39 -9.72
C ALA A 91 12.23 -9.01 -9.03
N THR A 92 12.47 -9.78 -7.97
CA THR A 92 11.39 -10.39 -7.18
C THR A 92 11.34 -9.75 -5.81
N LEU A 93 10.22 -9.09 -5.50
CA LEU A 93 9.91 -8.59 -4.16
C LEU A 93 9.19 -9.67 -3.37
N HIS A 94 9.69 -9.93 -2.18
CA HIS A 94 9.11 -10.82 -1.20
C HIS A 94 8.52 -9.98 -0.06
N PHE A 95 7.25 -10.20 0.24
CA PHE A 95 6.54 -9.53 1.31
C PHE A 95 6.14 -10.53 2.39
N GLU A 96 6.30 -10.14 3.66
CA GLU A 96 5.79 -10.85 4.81
C GLU A 96 5.07 -9.86 5.72
N GLN A 97 3.76 -10.03 5.89
CA GLN A 97 2.98 -9.19 6.77
C GLN A 97 2.73 -9.86 8.12
N SER A 98 2.67 -9.06 9.16
CA SER A 98 2.32 -9.49 10.51
C SER A 98 1.60 -8.36 11.25
N CYS A 99 0.81 -8.71 12.26
CA CYS A 99 0.25 -7.72 13.17
C CYS A 99 0.35 -8.26 14.59
N PRO A 100 0.90 -7.51 15.55
CA PRO A 100 1.03 -7.97 16.92
C PRO A 100 -0.33 -8.32 17.55
N PRO A 101 -0.37 -9.30 18.48
CA PRO A 101 -1.55 -9.57 19.28
C PRO A 101 -2.01 -8.31 20.04
N THR A 102 -3.33 -8.22 20.21
CA THR A 102 -3.95 -7.16 21.03
C THR A 102 -4.98 -7.78 21.95
N PRO A 103 -5.37 -7.12 23.07
CA PRO A 103 -6.36 -7.69 23.99
C PRO A 103 -7.63 -8.14 23.27
N GLY A 104 -8.00 -9.41 23.45
CA GLY A 104 -9.15 -10.05 22.78
C GLY A 104 -8.92 -10.44 21.32
N GLN A 105 -7.73 -10.26 20.78
CA GLN A 105 -7.35 -10.64 19.40
C GLN A 105 -5.91 -11.18 19.38
N GLU A 106 -5.76 -12.40 19.89
CA GLU A 106 -4.45 -13.06 20.01
C GLU A 106 -3.86 -13.44 18.65
N THR A 107 -4.72 -13.75 17.68
CA THR A 107 -4.32 -14.07 16.31
C THR A 107 -4.85 -13.02 15.35
N LYS A 108 -4.07 -12.72 14.33
CA LYS A 108 -4.41 -11.77 13.26
C LYS A 108 -4.35 -12.47 11.92
N GLU A 109 -5.32 -12.18 11.09
CA GLU A 109 -5.35 -12.65 9.71
C GLU A 109 -4.70 -11.62 8.78
N ALA A 110 -4.31 -12.05 7.56
CA ALA A 110 -3.68 -11.17 6.57
C ALA A 110 -4.61 -10.03 6.15
N TYR A 111 -4.09 -8.82 6.14
CA TYR A 111 -4.76 -7.65 5.59
C TYR A 111 -4.63 -7.60 4.07
N VAL A 112 -5.43 -6.78 3.41
CA VAL A 112 -5.12 -6.26 2.07
C VAL A 112 -4.29 -5.01 2.27
N ILE A 113 -3.01 -5.06 1.87
CA ILE A 113 -2.08 -3.94 1.99
C ILE A 113 -1.73 -3.45 0.59
N PRO A 114 -2.28 -2.34 0.10
CA PRO A 114 -1.88 -1.76 -1.18
C PRO A 114 -0.50 -1.10 -1.05
N VAL A 115 0.48 -1.66 -1.73
CA VAL A 115 1.85 -1.14 -1.82
C VAL A 115 2.01 -0.42 -3.16
N LYS A 116 1.86 0.89 -3.16
CA LYS A 116 2.17 1.71 -4.31
C LYS A 116 3.69 1.85 -4.40
N MET A 117 4.28 1.53 -5.55
CA MET A 117 5.72 1.41 -5.67
C MET A 117 6.25 1.69 -7.07
N GLY A 118 7.55 1.96 -7.13
CA GLY A 118 8.36 2.01 -8.34
C GLY A 118 9.73 1.36 -8.11
N LEU A 119 10.44 1.09 -9.18
CA LEU A 119 11.83 0.62 -9.16
C LEU A 119 12.71 1.69 -9.83
N LEU A 120 13.66 2.26 -9.08
CA LEU A 120 14.55 3.29 -9.61
C LEU A 120 15.81 2.65 -10.19
N GLY A 121 16.15 3.03 -11.41
CA GLY A 121 17.43 2.70 -12.04
C GLY A 121 18.60 3.54 -11.48
N ALA A 122 19.82 3.19 -11.87
CA ALA A 122 21.04 3.88 -11.42
C ALA A 122 21.07 5.36 -11.82
N ASP A 123 20.34 5.74 -12.84
CA ASP A 123 20.18 7.14 -13.30
C ASP A 123 19.18 7.95 -12.47
N GLY A 124 18.51 7.31 -11.51
CA GLY A 124 17.50 7.91 -10.63
C GLY A 124 16.10 8.00 -11.24
N SER A 125 15.90 7.48 -12.45
CA SER A 125 14.58 7.44 -13.07
C SER A 125 13.80 6.16 -12.73
N ASP A 126 12.48 6.24 -12.77
CA ASP A 126 11.61 5.07 -12.60
C ASP A 126 11.71 4.14 -13.82
N MET A 127 12.04 2.88 -13.57
CA MET A 127 12.09 1.84 -14.60
C MET A 127 10.67 1.40 -14.97
N ALA A 128 10.37 1.33 -16.26
CA ALA A 128 9.14 0.72 -16.73
C ALA A 128 9.28 -0.80 -16.74
N VAL A 129 8.53 -1.49 -15.87
CA VAL A 129 8.61 -2.94 -15.66
C VAL A 129 7.24 -3.59 -15.75
N SER A 130 7.17 -4.86 -16.10
CA SER A 130 5.93 -5.63 -16.22
C SER A 130 5.83 -6.74 -15.17
N LEU A 131 4.59 -7.16 -14.86
CA LEU A 131 4.33 -8.30 -13.97
C LEU A 131 4.40 -9.65 -14.72
N GLU A 132 4.32 -9.62 -16.02
CA GLU A 132 4.42 -10.79 -16.89
C GLU A 132 5.47 -10.53 -17.97
N ALA A 133 6.15 -11.57 -18.39
CA ALA A 133 7.12 -11.47 -19.48
C ALA A 133 6.45 -10.97 -20.76
N GLY A 134 6.87 -9.80 -21.25
CA GLY A 134 6.26 -9.16 -22.43
C GLY A 134 4.92 -8.47 -22.18
N GLY A 135 4.49 -8.36 -20.91
CA GLY A 135 3.29 -7.65 -20.53
C GLY A 135 3.45 -6.12 -20.55
N GLU A 136 2.40 -5.41 -20.16
CA GLU A 136 2.40 -3.95 -20.07
C GLU A 136 3.44 -3.46 -19.05
N ALA A 137 4.37 -2.64 -19.51
CA ALA A 137 5.40 -2.04 -18.67
C ALA A 137 4.92 -0.69 -18.10
N LEU A 138 4.96 -0.55 -16.78
CA LEU A 138 4.59 0.67 -16.06
C LEU A 138 5.71 1.07 -15.10
N SER A 139 5.94 2.36 -14.95
CA SER A 139 6.95 2.93 -14.04
C SER A 139 6.48 2.99 -12.59
N GLU A 140 5.18 2.94 -12.35
CA GLU A 140 4.55 2.91 -11.02
C GLU A 140 3.42 1.90 -11.00
N ARG A 141 3.32 1.13 -9.91
CA ARG A 141 2.27 0.12 -9.72
C ARG A 141 1.75 0.10 -8.29
N VAL A 142 0.56 -0.45 -8.15
CA VAL A 142 0.01 -0.87 -6.86
C VAL A 142 0.08 -2.39 -6.79
N VAL A 143 0.85 -2.92 -5.86
CA VAL A 143 0.90 -4.34 -5.53
C VAL A 143 -0.01 -4.56 -4.33
N GLU A 144 -0.99 -5.44 -4.47
CA GLU A 144 -1.87 -5.81 -3.37
C GLU A 144 -1.27 -7.01 -2.63
N VAL A 145 -0.75 -6.77 -1.42
CA VAL A 145 -0.29 -7.85 -0.55
C VAL A 145 -1.48 -8.38 0.24
N ARG A 146 -1.95 -9.57 -0.13
CA ARG A 146 -3.16 -10.21 0.42
C ARG A 146 -2.86 -11.43 1.29
N GLU A 147 -1.67 -11.99 1.20
CA GLU A 147 -1.25 -13.18 1.94
C GLU A 147 -0.26 -12.84 3.03
N MET A 148 -0.13 -13.70 4.04
CA MET A 148 0.90 -13.54 5.10
C MET A 148 2.30 -13.50 4.52
N LYS A 149 2.54 -14.27 3.43
CA LYS A 149 3.78 -14.25 2.64
C LYS A 149 3.41 -14.27 1.16
N GLN A 150 3.93 -13.32 0.42
CA GLN A 150 3.62 -13.14 -1.01
C GLN A 150 4.87 -12.67 -1.73
N SER A 151 5.06 -13.15 -2.95
CA SER A 151 6.16 -12.70 -3.82
C SER A 151 5.59 -12.19 -5.13
N VAL A 152 6.21 -11.14 -5.65
CA VAL A 152 5.86 -10.54 -6.94
C VAL A 152 7.13 -10.35 -7.75
N THR A 153 7.16 -10.91 -8.96
CA THR A 153 8.28 -10.80 -9.88
C THR A 153 7.99 -9.76 -10.95
N PHE A 154 8.95 -8.87 -11.16
CA PHE A 154 8.94 -7.85 -12.20
C PHE A 154 9.90 -8.26 -13.32
N HIS A 155 9.47 -8.07 -14.55
CA HIS A 155 10.22 -8.39 -15.77
C HIS A 155 10.65 -7.12 -16.49
N GLY A 156 11.74 -7.20 -17.27
CA GLY A 156 12.31 -6.06 -17.97
C GLY A 156 13.16 -5.16 -17.08
N VAL A 157 13.67 -5.71 -15.98
CA VAL A 157 14.56 -5.02 -15.03
C VAL A 157 16.00 -5.12 -15.54
N SER A 158 16.46 -4.10 -16.27
CA SER A 158 17.73 -4.10 -17.00
C SER A 158 18.98 -3.99 -16.11
N GLU A 159 18.83 -3.52 -14.87
CA GLU A 159 19.89 -3.35 -13.88
C GLU A 159 19.31 -3.51 -12.47
N LYS A 160 20.18 -3.71 -11.48
CA LYS A 160 19.74 -3.84 -10.07
C LYS A 160 19.09 -2.51 -9.61
N PRO A 161 17.78 -2.50 -9.34
CA PRO A 161 17.07 -1.28 -8.96
C PRO A 161 17.16 -1.01 -7.46
N VAL A 162 16.83 0.22 -7.08
CA VAL A 162 16.44 0.57 -5.71
C VAL A 162 14.90 0.65 -5.68
N PRO A 163 14.22 -0.19 -4.88
CA PRO A 163 12.76 -0.13 -4.79
C PRO A 163 12.31 1.08 -3.96
N SER A 164 11.32 1.80 -4.46
CA SER A 164 10.57 2.82 -3.72
C SER A 164 9.23 2.22 -3.31
N LEU A 165 9.03 2.00 -2.03
CA LEU A 165 7.87 1.29 -1.49
C LEU A 165 6.95 2.23 -0.70
N LEU A 166 5.64 1.95 -0.70
CA LEU A 166 4.59 2.74 -0.02
C LEU A 166 4.54 4.20 -0.47
N ARG A 167 4.75 4.46 -1.76
CA ARG A 167 4.65 5.80 -2.35
C ARG A 167 3.35 6.49 -1.94
N GLY A 168 3.44 7.78 -1.63
CA GLY A 168 2.34 8.58 -1.13
C GLY A 168 1.72 8.04 0.16
N PHE A 169 2.44 7.26 0.97
CA PHE A 169 1.91 6.58 2.16
C PHE A 169 0.69 5.71 1.81
N SER A 170 0.83 4.84 0.82
CA SER A 170 -0.29 4.06 0.28
C SER A 170 -0.96 3.11 1.26
N SER A 171 -0.33 2.82 2.40
CA SER A 171 -0.91 2.02 3.48
C SER A 171 -0.33 2.41 4.85
N PRO A 172 -1.15 2.47 5.91
CA PRO A 172 -0.71 2.81 7.26
C PRO A 172 -0.09 1.59 7.97
N VAL A 173 1.06 1.14 7.48
CA VAL A 173 1.83 0.00 7.99
C VAL A 173 3.24 0.44 8.39
N ILE A 174 3.91 -0.35 9.21
CA ILE A 174 5.33 -0.19 9.50
C ILE A 174 6.10 -1.02 8.48
N LEU A 175 6.82 -0.33 7.57
CA LEU A 175 7.68 -0.97 6.57
C LEU A 175 9.03 -1.36 7.20
N ASP A 176 9.49 -2.57 6.91
CA ASP A 176 10.83 -3.08 7.22
C ASP A 176 11.43 -3.64 5.92
N TYR A 177 12.23 -2.83 5.24
CA TYR A 177 12.93 -3.25 4.01
C TYR A 177 14.44 -3.38 4.19
N GLY A 178 15.04 -2.79 5.21
CA GLY A 178 16.48 -2.86 5.45
C GLY A 178 17.32 -2.13 4.40
N TYR A 179 16.88 -0.95 3.95
CA TYR A 179 17.67 -0.09 3.08
C TYR A 179 19.05 0.22 3.68
N GLN A 180 20.06 0.27 2.81
CA GLN A 180 21.37 0.80 3.18
C GLN A 180 21.34 2.34 3.12
N ASP A 181 22.24 3.00 3.84
CA ASP A 181 22.28 4.48 3.88
C ASP A 181 22.45 5.10 2.50
N GLU A 182 23.21 4.45 1.61
CA GLU A 182 23.41 4.88 0.23
C GLU A 182 22.10 4.79 -0.59
N GLU A 183 21.28 3.75 -0.36
CA GLU A 183 19.98 3.59 -1.01
C GLU A 183 18.99 4.64 -0.51
N LEU A 184 18.99 4.92 0.80
CA LEU A 184 18.16 5.99 1.37
C LEU A 184 18.57 7.37 0.84
N ALA A 185 19.88 7.67 0.76
CA ALA A 185 20.37 8.91 0.19
C ALA A 185 20.01 9.04 -1.30
N PHE A 186 20.04 7.91 -2.03
CA PHE A 186 19.65 7.87 -3.43
C PHE A 186 18.15 8.13 -3.60
N LEU A 187 17.27 7.50 -2.79
CA LEU A 187 15.82 7.75 -2.80
C LEU A 187 15.50 9.20 -2.43
N LEU A 188 16.14 9.75 -1.40
CA LEU A 188 15.97 11.15 -1.00
C LEU A 188 16.26 12.11 -2.16
N ALA A 189 17.29 11.83 -2.95
CA ALA A 189 17.70 12.67 -4.06
C ALA A 189 16.82 12.52 -5.31
N ASN A 190 16.41 11.29 -5.64
CA ASN A 190 15.93 10.93 -6.98
C ASN A 190 14.48 10.45 -7.04
N ASP A 191 13.89 9.97 -5.92
CA ASP A 191 12.53 9.41 -5.98
C ASP A 191 11.54 10.44 -6.55
N SER A 192 10.69 10.02 -7.47
CA SER A 192 9.64 10.86 -8.02
C SER A 192 8.52 11.15 -7.02
N ASP A 193 8.35 10.29 -5.99
CA ASP A 193 7.35 10.44 -4.93
C ASP A 193 7.87 11.31 -3.78
N SER A 194 7.18 12.41 -3.50
CA SER A 194 7.58 13.36 -2.46
C SER A 194 7.53 12.78 -1.04
N PHE A 195 6.58 11.87 -0.78
CA PHE A 195 6.48 11.20 0.53
C PHE A 195 7.67 10.26 0.74
N SER A 196 7.99 9.42 -0.24
CA SER A 196 9.12 8.49 -0.17
C SER A 196 10.45 9.22 -0.01
N ARG A 197 10.63 10.38 -0.67
CA ARG A 197 11.82 11.25 -0.45
C ARG A 197 11.89 11.72 1.00
N TRP A 198 10.79 12.22 1.53
CA TRP A 198 10.73 12.69 2.92
C TRP A 198 11.04 11.56 3.90
N GLU A 199 10.42 10.40 3.72
CA GLU A 199 10.61 9.22 4.58
C GLU A 199 12.05 8.72 4.56
N ALA A 200 12.68 8.64 3.38
CA ALA A 200 14.09 8.30 3.25
C ALA A 200 14.99 9.27 4.01
N GLY A 201 14.71 10.58 3.92
CA GLY A 201 15.43 11.61 4.67
C GLY A 201 15.23 11.49 6.18
N GLN A 202 14.01 11.19 6.65
CA GLN A 202 13.75 10.96 8.07
C GLN A 202 14.50 9.73 8.59
N THR A 203 14.51 8.64 7.84
CA THR A 203 15.19 7.40 8.21
C THR A 203 16.71 7.59 8.32
N LEU A 204 17.31 8.39 7.45
CA LEU A 204 18.75 8.73 7.52
C LEU A 204 19.13 9.57 8.75
N CYS A 205 18.17 10.28 9.35
CA CYS A 205 18.43 11.16 10.49
C CYS A 205 18.32 10.46 11.86
N ILE A 206 17.87 9.20 11.90
CA ILE A 206 17.68 8.41 13.12
C ILE A 206 18.83 7.43 13.31
#